data_bc40a683813937f72b37b5394acbe4e8
#
_entry.id   bc40a683813937f72b37b5394acbe4e8
#
_cell.length_a   1.000
_cell.length_b   1.000
_cell.length_c   1.000
_cell.angle_alpha   90.00
_cell.angle_beta   90.00
_cell.angle_gamma   90.00
#
_symmetry.space_group_name_H-M   'P 1'
#
loop_
_entity.id
_entity.type
_entity.pdbx_description
1 polymer ?
#
loop_
_entity_poly.entity_id
_entity_poly.type
_entity_poly.pdbx_seq_one_letter_code
_entity_poly.pdbx_strand_id
1 'polypeptide(L)'
;MRVVPALALWLGLTSSTRVSRAEPEWNVAAQTSLCGLGEHGKVWEKTGFCGAVRGDLLFGRERNADFAWGPYATLGTAKFSDARFGAGLSLLVPTFGGDFPVVLSAGALSRNGTDARVSGQLFFGLRSHNFHGAYAMASGFVLGGDAGMTDNHGTTLYAGLQVDGLWLALPFILGYEWLKPSPDPGD
;
A
#
# COMPACT_ATOMS: atom_id res chain seq x y z
N MET A 1 -29.42 -27.02 -37.09
CA MET A 1 -28.27 -26.37 -36.46
C MET A 1 -28.41 -24.87 -36.62
N ARG A 2 -28.75 -24.16 -35.55
CA ARG A 2 -28.85 -22.69 -35.55
C ARG A 2 -27.61 -22.13 -34.85
N VAL A 3 -26.75 -21.46 -35.62
CA VAL A 3 -25.61 -20.72 -35.11
C VAL A 3 -26.15 -19.40 -34.55
N VAL A 4 -26.13 -19.24 -33.22
CA VAL A 4 -26.44 -17.97 -32.55
C VAL A 4 -25.19 -17.12 -32.56
N PRO A 5 -25.23 -15.86 -33.02
CA PRO A 5 -24.05 -15.03 -33.16
C PRO A 5 -23.57 -14.56 -31.79
N ALA A 6 -22.38 -14.98 -31.39
CA ALA A 6 -21.63 -14.52 -30.21
C ALA A 6 -21.07 -13.08 -30.35
N LEU A 7 -21.65 -12.27 -31.26
CA LEU A 7 -21.12 -10.92 -31.58
C LEU A 7 -21.78 -9.78 -30.79
N ALA A 8 -22.78 -10.07 -29.97
CA ALA A 8 -23.52 -9.01 -29.26
C ALA A 8 -22.94 -8.62 -27.90
N LEU A 9 -21.93 -9.35 -27.38
CA LEU A 9 -21.36 -9.07 -26.06
C LEU A 9 -20.15 -8.11 -26.05
N TRP A 10 -19.65 -7.73 -27.22
CA TRP A 10 -18.46 -6.86 -27.34
C TRP A 10 -18.78 -5.37 -27.51
N LEU A 11 -20.04 -5.00 -27.76
CA LEU A 11 -20.45 -3.61 -28.00
C LEU A 11 -20.95 -2.87 -26.76
N GLY A 12 -21.03 -3.54 -25.62
CA GLY A 12 -21.48 -2.94 -24.34
C GLY A 12 -20.38 -2.27 -23.51
N LEU A 13 -19.11 -2.41 -23.87
CA LEU A 13 -17.96 -1.91 -23.07
C LEU A 13 -17.37 -0.58 -23.57
N THR A 14 -17.99 0.05 -24.57
CA THR A 14 -17.61 1.41 -25.01
C THR A 14 -18.47 2.51 -24.39
N SER A 15 -19.11 2.26 -23.24
CA SER A 15 -19.70 3.34 -22.47
C SER A 15 -18.58 4.19 -21.86
N SER A 16 -18.25 5.24 -22.59
CA SER A 16 -17.64 6.51 -22.13
C SER A 16 -16.90 6.38 -20.80
N THR A 17 -15.68 5.90 -20.84
CA THR A 17 -14.70 6.26 -19.81
C THR A 17 -14.53 7.78 -19.90
N ARG A 18 -15.32 8.51 -19.12
CA ARG A 18 -14.87 9.85 -18.71
C ARG A 18 -13.51 9.62 -18.09
N VAL A 19 -12.47 10.01 -18.81
CA VAL A 19 -11.13 10.06 -18.24
C VAL A 19 -11.29 10.93 -17.01
N SER A 20 -11.31 10.29 -15.84
CA SER A 20 -11.34 11.02 -14.57
C SER A 20 -10.18 12.00 -14.63
N ARG A 21 -10.46 13.27 -14.41
CA ARG A 21 -9.45 14.31 -14.26
C ARG A 21 -8.80 14.28 -12.88
N ALA A 22 -9.09 13.27 -12.07
CA ALA A 22 -8.50 13.09 -10.77
C ALA A 22 -6.98 13.00 -10.90
N GLU A 23 -6.29 13.89 -10.23
CA GLU A 23 -4.84 13.84 -10.11
C GLU A 23 -4.45 12.54 -9.38
N PRO A 24 -3.34 11.88 -9.78
CA PRO A 24 -2.87 10.70 -9.06
C PRO A 24 -2.54 11.07 -7.61
N GLU A 25 -3.04 10.28 -6.67
CA GLU A 25 -2.67 10.40 -5.27
C GLU A 25 -1.47 9.51 -4.97
N TRP A 26 -0.43 10.07 -4.38
CA TRP A 26 0.70 9.30 -3.89
C TRP A 26 0.81 9.35 -2.37
N ASN A 27 1.38 8.31 -1.79
CA ASN A 27 1.59 8.19 -0.35
C ASN A 27 2.90 7.44 -0.10
N VAL A 28 3.60 7.81 0.96
CA VAL A 28 4.72 7.04 1.50
C VAL A 28 4.48 6.84 2.98
N ALA A 29 4.57 5.60 3.43
CA ALA A 29 4.30 5.23 4.80
C ALA A 29 5.32 4.22 5.33
N ALA A 30 5.60 4.29 6.63
CA ALA A 30 6.32 3.23 7.33
C ALA A 30 5.33 2.26 7.97
N GLN A 31 5.68 0.99 7.93
CA GLN A 31 4.92 -0.10 8.54
C GLN A 31 5.75 -0.77 9.62
N THR A 32 5.10 -1.08 10.73
CA THR A 32 5.68 -1.84 11.83
C THR A 32 4.69 -2.91 12.28
N SER A 33 5.13 -4.14 12.41
CA SER A 33 4.24 -5.27 12.66
C SER A 33 4.91 -6.38 13.45
N LEU A 34 4.09 -7.14 14.15
CA LEU A 34 4.45 -8.48 14.62
C LEU A 34 4.22 -9.46 13.47
N CYS A 35 5.20 -10.32 13.23
CA CYS A 35 5.11 -11.31 12.18
C CYS A 35 5.35 -12.73 12.69
N GLY A 36 4.52 -13.65 12.20
CA GLY A 36 4.69 -15.08 12.33
C GLY A 36 5.38 -15.62 11.10
N LEU A 37 6.44 -16.37 11.29
CA LEU A 37 7.19 -17.04 10.25
C LEU A 37 6.95 -18.53 10.37
N GLY A 38 6.41 -19.15 9.33
CA GLY A 38 6.21 -20.58 9.22
C GLY A 38 7.13 -21.17 8.18
N GLU A 39 7.59 -22.40 8.43
CA GLU A 39 8.39 -23.21 7.50
C GLU A 39 7.66 -24.53 7.25
N HIS A 40 7.88 -25.16 6.08
CA HIS A 40 7.37 -26.49 5.76
C HIS A 40 5.84 -26.66 5.96
N GLY A 41 5.05 -25.70 5.47
CA GLY A 41 3.59 -25.77 5.55
C GLY A 41 2.98 -25.32 6.89
N LYS A 42 3.80 -24.96 7.87
CA LYS A 42 3.31 -24.33 9.11
C LYS A 42 3.11 -22.84 8.89
N VAL A 43 2.00 -22.32 9.38
CA VAL A 43 1.61 -20.90 9.18
C VAL A 43 2.31 -19.98 10.19
N TRP A 44 2.60 -20.48 11.40
CA TRP A 44 3.20 -19.70 12.48
C TRP A 44 4.06 -20.59 13.37
N GLU A 45 5.36 -20.50 13.23
CA GLU A 45 6.31 -21.29 14.01
C GLU A 45 7.22 -20.40 14.88
N LYS A 46 7.62 -19.26 14.34
CA LYS A 46 8.48 -18.29 15.03
C LYS A 46 7.84 -16.90 14.97
N THR A 47 7.79 -16.21 16.08
CA THR A 47 7.35 -14.81 16.14
C THR A 47 8.55 -13.89 15.97
N GLY A 48 8.35 -12.77 15.29
CA GLY A 48 9.35 -11.74 15.10
C GLY A 48 8.74 -10.37 14.87
N PHE A 49 9.61 -9.41 14.67
CA PHE A 49 9.26 -8.04 14.28
C PHE A 49 9.51 -7.86 12.79
N CYS A 50 8.56 -7.24 12.10
CA CYS A 50 8.68 -6.90 10.69
C CYS A 50 8.53 -5.39 10.52
N GLY A 51 9.37 -4.80 9.68
CA GLY A 51 9.29 -3.39 9.31
C GLY A 51 9.31 -3.24 7.80
N ALA A 52 8.63 -2.22 7.29
CA ALA A 52 8.66 -1.89 5.88
C ALA A 52 8.42 -0.40 5.64
N VAL A 53 8.90 0.09 4.51
CA VAL A 53 8.48 1.34 3.90
C VAL A 53 7.69 1.00 2.66
N ARG A 54 6.57 1.66 2.46
CA ARG A 54 5.66 1.42 1.35
C ARG A 54 5.31 2.73 0.66
N GLY A 55 5.36 2.72 -0.66
CA GLY A 55 4.84 3.78 -1.52
C GLY A 55 3.66 3.28 -2.33
N ASP A 56 2.59 4.06 -2.41
CA ASP A 56 1.40 3.82 -3.22
C ASP A 56 1.20 4.98 -4.19
N LEU A 57 0.72 4.67 -5.39
CA LEU A 57 0.22 5.63 -6.36
C LEU A 57 -1.17 5.18 -6.79
N LEU A 58 -2.20 5.94 -6.41
CA LEU A 58 -3.59 5.60 -6.69
C LEU A 58 -4.21 6.56 -7.70
N PHE A 59 -5.05 6.04 -8.57
CA PHE A 59 -5.77 6.75 -9.62
C PHE A 59 -7.27 6.63 -9.41
N GLY A 60 -8.02 7.60 -9.96
CA GLY A 60 -9.48 7.55 -10.05
C GLY A 60 -10.22 8.06 -8.82
N ARG A 61 -9.55 8.69 -7.84
CA ARG A 61 -10.17 9.23 -6.65
C ARG A 61 -10.29 10.74 -6.72
N GLU A 62 -11.50 11.24 -6.78
CA GLU A 62 -11.82 12.68 -6.74
C GLU A 62 -12.37 13.09 -5.36
N ARG A 63 -12.95 12.14 -4.62
CA ARG A 63 -13.56 12.36 -3.30
C ARG A 63 -13.25 11.18 -2.38
N ASN A 64 -13.39 11.39 -1.08
CA ASN A 64 -13.20 10.33 -0.08
C ASN A 64 -14.05 9.07 -0.36
N ALA A 65 -15.24 9.24 -0.93
CA ALA A 65 -16.17 8.16 -1.24
C ALA A 65 -15.89 7.43 -2.56
N ASP A 66 -14.84 7.80 -3.29
CA ASP A 66 -14.54 7.17 -4.58
C ASP A 66 -13.60 5.98 -4.40
N PHE A 67 -13.78 4.98 -5.29
CA PHE A 67 -12.81 3.90 -5.45
C PHE A 67 -11.53 4.43 -6.10
N ALA A 68 -10.40 3.85 -5.69
CA ALA A 68 -9.13 4.14 -6.33
C ALA A 68 -8.33 2.85 -6.51
N TRP A 69 -7.45 2.82 -7.49
CA TRP A 69 -6.57 1.70 -7.73
C TRP A 69 -5.22 2.19 -8.27
N GLY A 70 -4.20 1.37 -8.11
CA GLY A 70 -2.91 1.72 -8.67
C GLY A 70 -1.77 0.87 -8.13
N PRO A 71 -0.55 1.10 -8.62
CA PRO A 71 0.62 0.35 -8.18
C PRO A 71 1.07 0.73 -6.78
N TYR A 72 1.73 -0.22 -6.13
CA TYR A 72 2.51 0.02 -4.93
C TYR A 72 3.89 -0.62 -5.05
N ALA A 73 4.83 -0.11 -4.27
CA ALA A 73 6.12 -0.72 -4.02
C ALA A 73 6.39 -0.75 -2.51
N THR A 74 7.11 -1.77 -2.06
CA THR A 74 7.48 -1.92 -0.65
C THR A 74 8.92 -2.39 -0.52
N LEU A 75 9.59 -1.87 0.50
CA LEU A 75 10.92 -2.28 0.94
C LEU A 75 10.83 -2.60 2.42
N GLY A 76 11.20 -3.79 2.84
CA GLY A 76 11.03 -4.21 4.22
C GLY A 76 12.06 -5.22 4.70
N THR A 77 11.86 -5.65 5.93
CA THR A 77 12.68 -6.65 6.60
C THR A 77 11.85 -7.45 7.60
N ALA A 78 12.18 -8.71 7.78
CA ALA A 78 11.70 -9.49 8.92
C ALA A 78 12.86 -9.79 9.85
N LYS A 79 12.66 -9.51 11.16
CA LYS A 79 13.69 -9.68 12.22
C LYS A 79 15.00 -8.94 11.95
N PHE A 80 15.01 -7.95 11.06
CA PHE A 80 16.21 -7.25 10.61
C PHE A 80 17.29 -8.18 10.01
N SER A 81 16.90 -9.37 9.57
CA SER A 81 17.79 -10.41 9.06
C SER A 81 17.67 -10.66 7.57
N ASP A 82 16.60 -10.18 6.94
CA ASP A 82 16.35 -10.32 5.50
C ASP A 82 15.94 -8.99 4.88
N ALA A 83 16.25 -8.82 3.62
CA ALA A 83 15.74 -7.71 2.80
C ALA A 83 14.58 -8.21 1.95
N ARG A 84 13.49 -7.45 1.92
CA ARG A 84 12.25 -7.76 1.20
C ARG A 84 11.89 -6.62 0.26
N PHE A 85 11.75 -6.92 -1.00
CA PHE A 85 11.34 -5.98 -2.04
C PHE A 85 10.06 -6.49 -2.66
N GLY A 86 9.03 -5.68 -2.72
CA GLY A 86 7.76 -6.07 -3.29
C GLY A 86 7.14 -4.97 -4.13
N ALA A 87 6.31 -5.39 -5.08
CA ALA A 87 5.49 -4.52 -5.90
C ALA A 87 4.20 -5.23 -6.31
N GLY A 88 3.16 -4.45 -6.59
CA GLY A 88 1.88 -5.00 -6.99
C GLY A 88 0.85 -3.92 -7.24
N LEU A 89 -0.40 -4.31 -7.10
CA LEU A 89 -1.56 -3.43 -7.26
C LEU A 89 -2.33 -3.30 -5.96
N SER A 90 -2.84 -2.11 -5.73
CA SER A 90 -3.73 -1.74 -4.63
C SER A 90 -5.10 -1.37 -5.16
N LEU A 91 -6.13 -1.74 -4.44
CA LEU A 91 -7.52 -1.31 -4.63
C LEU A 91 -8.00 -0.67 -3.34
N LEU A 92 -8.35 0.60 -3.40
CA LEU A 92 -8.98 1.33 -2.31
C LEU A 92 -10.49 1.21 -2.44
N VAL A 93 -11.13 0.70 -1.40
CA VAL A 93 -12.59 0.60 -1.25
C VAL A 93 -13.02 1.61 -0.20
N PRO A 94 -13.83 2.60 -0.54
CA PRO A 94 -14.35 3.57 0.42
C PRO A 94 -15.32 2.88 1.36
N THR A 95 -15.06 2.98 2.65
CA THR A 95 -15.95 2.51 3.72
C THR A 95 -16.28 3.67 4.64
N PHE A 96 -17.40 3.60 5.37
CA PHE A 96 -17.82 4.64 6.32
C PHE A 96 -17.79 6.07 5.72
N GLY A 97 -18.31 6.24 4.51
CA GLY A 97 -18.31 7.53 3.81
C GLY A 97 -16.95 7.93 3.24
N GLY A 98 -15.95 7.05 3.28
CA GLY A 98 -14.60 7.28 2.78
C GLY A 98 -13.59 7.76 3.81
N ASP A 99 -14.02 8.01 5.07
CA ASP A 99 -13.10 8.47 6.12
C ASP A 99 -12.15 7.37 6.59
N PHE A 100 -12.62 6.13 6.58
CA PHE A 100 -11.84 4.93 6.94
C PHE A 100 -11.86 3.91 5.79
N PRO A 101 -11.15 4.16 4.70
CA PRO A 101 -11.12 3.22 3.60
C PRO A 101 -10.39 1.92 3.95
N VAL A 102 -10.79 0.87 3.25
CA VAL A 102 -10.04 -0.38 3.18
C VAL A 102 -9.19 -0.37 1.92
N VAL A 103 -7.90 -0.67 2.03
CA VAL A 103 -7.04 -0.88 0.87
C VAL A 103 -6.62 -2.34 0.81
N LEU A 104 -7.02 -3.00 -0.27
CA LEU A 104 -6.60 -4.37 -0.60
C LEU A 104 -5.42 -4.29 -1.54
N SER A 105 -4.37 -5.04 -1.26
CA SER A 105 -3.17 -5.07 -2.11
C SER A 105 -2.75 -6.49 -2.37
N ALA A 106 -2.34 -6.75 -3.60
CA ALA A 106 -1.78 -8.04 -4.00
C ALA A 106 -0.61 -7.82 -4.95
N GLY A 107 0.42 -8.66 -4.84
CA GLY A 107 1.61 -8.51 -5.66
C GLY A 107 2.62 -9.62 -5.47
N ALA A 108 3.80 -9.37 -6.00
CA ALA A 108 4.98 -10.20 -5.84
C ALA A 108 5.98 -9.55 -4.88
N LEU A 109 6.70 -10.38 -4.17
CA LEU A 109 7.74 -9.98 -3.24
C LEU A 109 8.97 -10.87 -3.47
N SER A 110 10.14 -10.28 -3.40
CA SER A 110 11.42 -11.02 -3.40
C SER A 110 12.06 -10.88 -2.02
N ARG A 111 12.50 -11.99 -1.46
CA ARG A 111 13.28 -12.04 -0.23
C ARG A 111 14.76 -12.26 -0.57
N ASN A 112 15.62 -11.36 -0.13
CA ASN A 112 17.07 -11.36 -0.40
C ASN A 112 17.43 -11.42 -1.90
N GLY A 113 16.51 -11.00 -2.80
CA GLY A 113 16.71 -11.00 -4.24
C GLY A 113 16.58 -12.37 -4.93
N THR A 114 16.38 -13.46 -4.20
CA THR A 114 16.41 -14.83 -4.75
C THR A 114 15.13 -15.63 -4.50
N ASP A 115 14.39 -15.35 -3.42
CA ASP A 115 13.17 -16.09 -3.06
C ASP A 115 11.93 -15.31 -3.53
N ALA A 116 11.31 -15.76 -4.61
CA ALA A 116 10.09 -15.17 -5.16
C ALA A 116 8.85 -15.62 -4.36
N ARG A 117 7.99 -14.68 -3.99
CA ARG A 117 6.83 -14.87 -3.13
C ARG A 117 5.61 -14.13 -3.67
N VAL A 118 4.43 -14.64 -3.40
CA VAL A 118 3.17 -13.91 -3.57
C VAL A 118 2.83 -13.21 -2.26
N SER A 119 2.43 -11.97 -2.32
CA SER A 119 2.07 -11.17 -1.15
C SER A 119 0.66 -10.61 -1.26
N GLY A 120 -0.02 -10.54 -0.10
CA GLY A 120 -1.31 -9.87 0.06
C GLY A 120 -1.32 -9.03 1.32
N GLN A 121 -1.98 -7.88 1.26
CA GLN A 121 -2.11 -6.98 2.41
C GLN A 121 -3.49 -6.31 2.41
N LEU A 122 -4.04 -6.17 3.59
CA LEU A 122 -5.21 -5.36 3.89
C LEU A 122 -4.75 -4.20 4.79
N PHE A 123 -5.07 -2.99 4.41
CA PHE A 123 -4.95 -1.79 5.23
C PHE A 123 -6.36 -1.32 5.62
N PHE A 124 -6.53 -0.90 6.85
CA PHE A 124 -7.73 -0.23 7.36
C PHE A 124 -7.31 0.94 8.24
N GLY A 125 -7.75 2.14 7.90
CA GLY A 125 -7.37 3.33 8.68
C GLY A 125 -7.77 4.63 8.02
N LEU A 126 -7.24 5.72 8.55
CA LEU A 126 -7.41 7.06 7.99
C LEU A 126 -6.60 7.18 6.70
N ARG A 127 -7.25 7.62 5.64
CA ARG A 127 -6.58 8.02 4.40
C ARG A 127 -7.24 9.29 3.87
N SER A 128 -6.65 10.42 4.19
CA SER A 128 -7.18 11.70 3.75
C SER A 128 -7.04 11.86 2.23
N HIS A 129 -8.09 12.40 1.60
CA HIS A 129 -8.08 12.75 0.20
C HIS A 129 -7.50 14.15 0.02
N ASN A 130 -6.67 14.33 -1.00
CA ASN A 130 -6.16 15.64 -1.44
C ASN A 130 -5.51 16.49 -0.35
N PHE A 131 -4.72 15.87 0.53
CA PHE A 131 -3.83 16.62 1.40
C PHE A 131 -2.67 17.18 0.56
N HIS A 132 -2.51 18.52 0.48
CA HIS A 132 -1.54 19.19 -0.40
C HIS A 132 -1.61 18.69 -1.87
N GLY A 133 -2.80 18.67 -2.45
CA GLY A 133 -3.01 18.24 -3.82
C GLY A 133 -2.90 16.73 -3.99
N ALA A 134 -1.81 16.26 -4.57
CA ALA A 134 -1.63 14.85 -4.92
C ALA A 134 -1.25 13.93 -3.75
N TYR A 135 -0.80 14.46 -2.61
CA TYR A 135 -0.41 13.63 -1.47
C TYR A 135 -1.61 13.24 -0.60
N ALA A 136 -1.74 11.95 -0.29
CA ALA A 136 -2.78 11.43 0.61
C ALA A 136 -2.15 10.83 1.86
N MET A 137 -2.44 11.39 3.04
CA MET A 137 -1.96 10.83 4.32
C MET A 137 -2.67 9.52 4.64
N ALA A 138 -1.90 8.49 5.00
CA ALA A 138 -2.42 7.16 5.32
C ALA A 138 -1.83 6.61 6.61
N SER A 139 -2.65 6.50 7.66
CA SER A 139 -2.25 5.88 8.94
C SER A 139 -3.34 4.95 9.45
N GLY A 140 -2.97 3.76 9.90
CA GLY A 140 -3.95 2.76 10.37
C GLY A 140 -3.34 1.40 10.62
N PHE A 141 -4.20 0.39 10.60
CA PHE A 141 -3.85 -1.00 10.81
C PHE A 141 -3.52 -1.70 9.50
N VAL A 142 -2.56 -2.60 9.55
CA VAL A 142 -2.22 -3.49 8.44
C VAL A 142 -2.29 -4.94 8.88
N LEU A 143 -2.84 -5.78 8.02
CA LEU A 143 -2.85 -7.22 8.13
C LEU A 143 -2.42 -7.79 6.80
N GLY A 144 -1.49 -8.72 6.79
CA GLY A 144 -1.04 -9.29 5.53
C GLY A 144 -0.20 -10.52 5.69
N GLY A 145 0.30 -10.98 4.56
CA GLY A 145 1.19 -12.12 4.51
C GLY A 145 1.80 -12.32 3.14
N ASP A 146 2.75 -13.21 3.11
CA ASP A 146 3.41 -13.66 1.90
C ASP A 146 3.68 -15.16 1.96
N ALA A 147 3.64 -15.82 0.81
CA ALA A 147 3.94 -17.23 0.66
C ALA A 147 4.94 -17.45 -0.48
N GLY A 148 5.91 -18.31 -0.28
CA GLY A 148 6.86 -18.70 -1.30
C GLY A 148 6.17 -19.42 -2.47
N MET A 149 6.69 -19.21 -3.68
CA MET A 149 6.14 -19.86 -4.89
C MET A 149 6.60 -21.31 -5.07
N THR A 150 7.51 -21.78 -4.23
CA THR A 150 8.04 -23.15 -4.27
C THR A 150 7.75 -23.88 -2.95
N ASP A 151 7.59 -25.21 -3.01
CA ASP A 151 7.10 -26.05 -1.91
C ASP A 151 7.94 -26.03 -0.62
N ASN A 152 9.18 -25.58 -0.69
CA ASN A 152 10.09 -25.49 0.47
C ASN A 152 10.13 -24.13 1.14
N HIS A 153 9.38 -23.15 0.65
CA HIS A 153 9.42 -21.79 1.17
C HIS A 153 8.26 -21.55 2.13
N GLY A 154 8.60 -21.04 3.32
CA GLY A 154 7.65 -20.81 4.38
C GLY A 154 6.66 -19.68 4.09
N THR A 155 5.69 -19.54 4.95
CA THR A 155 4.68 -18.46 4.94
C THR A 155 5.05 -17.42 5.98
N THR A 156 4.81 -16.14 5.68
CA THR A 156 4.85 -15.07 6.67
C THR A 156 3.46 -14.49 6.81
N LEU A 157 2.97 -14.36 8.05
CA LEU A 157 1.78 -13.56 8.35
C LEU A 157 2.20 -12.40 9.24
N TYR A 158 1.59 -11.24 9.07
CA TYR A 158 1.89 -10.08 9.89
C TYR A 158 0.65 -9.25 10.19
N ALA A 159 0.65 -8.63 11.37
CA ALA A 159 -0.34 -7.65 11.79
C ALA A 159 0.37 -6.49 12.49
N GLY A 160 -0.03 -5.26 12.21
CA GLY A 160 0.66 -4.10 12.75
C GLY A 160 0.03 -2.76 12.38
N LEU A 161 0.87 -1.74 12.41
CA LEU A 161 0.50 -0.36 12.15
C LEU A 161 1.24 0.16 10.91
N GLN A 162 0.54 0.99 10.17
CA GLN A 162 1.10 1.86 9.16
C GLN A 162 1.02 3.29 9.66
N VAL A 163 2.10 4.04 9.53
CA VAL A 163 2.19 5.46 9.87
C VAL A 163 2.66 6.22 8.64
N ASP A 164 1.94 7.27 8.31
CA ASP A 164 2.27 8.14 7.19
C ASP A 164 3.65 8.77 7.34
N GLY A 165 4.39 8.85 6.24
CA GLY A 165 5.74 9.41 6.21
C GLY A 165 5.80 10.87 6.64
N LEU A 166 4.78 11.68 6.38
CA LEU A 166 4.72 13.07 6.84
C LEU A 166 4.69 13.16 8.36
N TRP A 167 3.94 12.27 9.04
CA TRP A 167 3.95 12.24 10.52
C TRP A 167 5.34 11.95 11.08
N LEU A 168 6.09 11.07 10.43
CA LEU A 168 7.46 10.77 10.82
C LEU A 168 8.43 11.90 10.49
N ALA A 169 8.18 12.66 9.44
CA ALA A 169 9.00 13.78 9.03
C ALA A 169 8.74 15.07 9.83
N LEU A 170 7.53 15.23 10.41
CA LEU A 170 7.13 16.45 11.13
C LEU A 170 8.15 16.93 12.17
N PRO A 171 8.70 16.10 13.07
CA PRO A 171 9.68 16.56 14.07
C PRO A 171 10.95 17.15 13.42
N PHE A 172 11.37 16.58 12.29
CA PHE A 172 12.55 17.07 11.55
C PHE A 172 12.25 18.37 10.81
N ILE A 173 11.06 18.50 10.21
CA ILE A 173 10.62 19.72 9.52
C ILE A 173 10.51 20.87 10.52
N LEU A 174 9.84 20.64 11.65
CA LEU A 174 9.71 21.65 12.71
C LEU A 174 11.06 22.01 13.32
N GLY A 175 11.94 21.05 13.54
CA GLY A 175 13.31 21.29 14.01
C GLY A 175 14.13 22.13 13.03
N TYR A 176 14.01 21.85 11.73
CA TYR A 176 14.68 22.62 10.69
C TYR A 176 14.16 24.08 10.63
N GLU A 177 12.84 24.29 10.66
CA GLU A 177 12.25 25.62 10.68
C GLU A 177 12.66 26.42 11.93
N TRP A 178 12.82 25.74 13.05
CA TRP A 178 13.26 26.36 14.30
C TRP A 178 14.73 26.78 14.28
N LEU A 179 15.56 26.09 13.52
CA LEU A 179 16.98 26.35 13.36
C LEU A 179 17.27 27.36 12.23
N LYS A 180 16.26 27.69 11.40
CA LYS A 180 16.41 28.62 10.30
C LYS A 180 16.54 30.04 10.85
N PRO A 181 17.58 30.82 10.46
CA PRO A 181 17.72 32.21 10.86
C PRO A 181 16.48 32.99 10.44
N SER A 182 15.92 33.80 11.33
CA SER A 182 14.85 34.72 10.98
C SER A 182 15.34 35.62 9.84
N PRO A 183 14.54 35.84 8.76
CA PRO A 183 14.90 36.79 7.75
C PRO A 183 15.08 38.14 8.42
N ASP A 184 16.19 38.80 8.12
CA ASP A 184 16.53 40.12 8.68
C ASP A 184 15.43 41.09 8.24
N PRO A 185 14.77 41.82 9.14
CA PRO A 185 13.67 42.74 8.79
C PRO A 185 14.10 43.95 7.98
N GLY A 186 15.30 43.96 7.41
CA GLY A 186 15.92 45.06 6.68
C GLY A 186 16.22 44.83 5.20
N ASP A 187 15.83 43.69 4.57
CA ASP A 187 15.99 43.47 3.13
C ASP A 187 14.68 43.68 2.34
#